data_cabb9abc8292e0b1bdb447642ec37c92
#
_entry.id   cabb9abc8292e0b1bdb447642ec37c92
#
_cell.length_a   1.000
_cell.length_b   1.000
_cell.length_c   1.000
_cell.angle_alpha   90.00
_cell.angle_beta   90.00
_cell.angle_gamma   90.00
#
_symmetry.space_group_name_H-M   'P 1'
#
loop_
_entity.id
_entity.type
_entity.pdbx_description
1 polymer ?
#
loop_
_entity_poly.entity_id
_entity_poly.type
_entity_poly.pdbx_seq_one_letter_code
_entity_poly.pdbx_strand_id
1 'polypeptide(L)'
;MKRIVIAILVAALILFGASYCLQGTAAKNAQEAHITMMRTLLPGSENFTLEPYSGEDANIRSVHKGENGFVIETVTYGYAGEITMLIGVSNEGRITGLVVQDLSETFGLGAQALTDHVFLSQFLNTEGGAAIGTADGEADAFSGATATETETETSVYVDAISGATVTSKAIVRCVNSAAAYVTGADAASEATSWGG
;
A
#
# COMPACT_ATOMS: atom_id res chain seq x y z
N MET A 1 -58.30 8.87 -6.50
CA MET A 1 -57.31 8.76 -5.44
C MET A 1 -56.62 7.39 -5.38
N LYS A 2 -57.35 6.24 -5.27
CA LYS A 2 -56.73 4.91 -5.18
C LYS A 2 -55.76 4.55 -6.35
N ARG A 3 -56.12 4.91 -7.61
CA ARG A 3 -55.29 4.63 -8.79
C ARG A 3 -53.97 5.41 -8.79
N ILE A 4 -53.98 6.63 -8.27
CA ILE A 4 -52.77 7.46 -8.19
C ILE A 4 -51.81 6.90 -7.10
N VAL A 5 -52.36 6.46 -5.97
CA VAL A 5 -51.58 5.85 -4.89
C VAL A 5 -50.91 4.55 -5.36
N ILE A 6 -51.65 3.71 -6.12
CA ILE A 6 -51.08 2.48 -6.69
C ILE A 6 -49.96 2.80 -7.68
N ALA A 7 -50.12 3.80 -8.54
CA ALA A 7 -49.13 4.19 -9.50
C ALA A 7 -47.82 4.69 -8.80
N ILE A 8 -47.94 5.46 -7.72
CA ILE A 8 -46.81 5.92 -6.93
C ILE A 8 -46.10 4.74 -6.24
N LEU A 9 -46.85 3.79 -5.68
CA LEU A 9 -46.26 2.59 -5.06
C LEU A 9 -45.50 1.72 -6.07
N VAL A 10 -46.06 1.53 -7.27
CA VAL A 10 -45.38 0.77 -8.34
C VAL A 10 -44.13 1.49 -8.81
N ALA A 11 -44.19 2.81 -8.99
CA ALA A 11 -43.01 3.60 -9.36
C ALA A 11 -41.89 3.54 -8.28
N ALA A 12 -42.29 3.64 -7.02
CA ALA A 12 -41.36 3.52 -5.90
C ALA A 12 -40.70 2.13 -5.85
N LEU A 13 -41.47 1.07 -6.11
CA LEU A 13 -40.95 -0.31 -6.14
C LEU A 13 -40.00 -0.55 -7.31
N ILE A 14 -40.28 0.03 -8.47
CA ILE A 14 -39.37 -0.03 -9.63
C ILE A 14 -38.07 0.73 -9.35
N LEU A 15 -38.13 1.93 -8.77
CA LEU A 15 -36.98 2.71 -8.42
C LEU A 15 -36.13 2.00 -7.35
N PHE A 16 -36.76 1.39 -6.36
CA PHE A 16 -36.07 0.62 -5.33
C PHE A 16 -35.38 -0.62 -5.91
N GLY A 17 -36.05 -1.36 -6.79
CA GLY A 17 -35.48 -2.52 -7.49
C GLY A 17 -34.33 -2.13 -8.40
N ALA A 18 -34.43 -1.03 -9.14
CA ALA A 18 -33.36 -0.52 -9.98
C ALA A 18 -32.14 -0.08 -9.15
N SER A 19 -32.36 0.59 -8.02
CA SER A 19 -31.29 0.98 -7.11
C SER A 19 -30.56 -0.23 -6.53
N TYR A 20 -31.28 -1.27 -6.15
CA TYR A 20 -30.69 -2.50 -5.63
C TYR A 20 -29.85 -3.24 -6.68
N CYS A 21 -30.32 -3.32 -7.92
CA CYS A 21 -29.55 -3.90 -9.03
C CYS A 21 -28.28 -3.09 -9.34
N LEU A 22 -28.35 -1.76 -9.32
CA LEU A 22 -27.21 -0.89 -9.57
C LEU A 22 -26.12 -1.03 -8.49
N GLN A 23 -26.50 -1.16 -7.23
CA GLN A 23 -25.56 -1.40 -6.13
C GLN A 23 -24.82 -2.73 -6.29
N GLY A 24 -25.53 -3.79 -6.70
CA GLY A 24 -24.91 -5.11 -6.93
C GLY A 24 -23.90 -5.11 -8.08
N THR A 25 -24.18 -4.37 -9.16
CA THR A 25 -23.23 -4.25 -10.27
C THR A 25 -22.05 -3.37 -9.94
N ALA A 26 -22.25 -2.29 -9.20
CA ALA A 26 -21.15 -1.41 -8.76
C ALA A 26 -20.17 -2.15 -7.82
N ALA A 27 -20.68 -2.93 -6.89
CA ALA A 27 -19.84 -3.74 -5.98
C ALA A 27 -19.02 -4.79 -6.74
N LYS A 28 -19.62 -5.47 -7.72
CA LYS A 28 -18.89 -6.44 -8.57
C LYS A 28 -17.80 -5.77 -9.39
N ASN A 29 -18.11 -4.65 -10.02
CA ASN A 29 -17.13 -3.91 -10.81
C ASN A 29 -15.96 -3.40 -9.96
N ALA A 30 -16.23 -2.95 -8.72
CA ALA A 30 -15.17 -2.53 -7.80
C ALA A 30 -14.28 -3.72 -7.38
N GLN A 31 -14.88 -4.87 -7.13
CA GLN A 31 -14.13 -6.08 -6.78
C GLN A 31 -13.29 -6.58 -7.97
N GLU A 32 -13.82 -6.58 -9.18
CA GLU A 32 -13.09 -6.96 -10.39
C GLU A 32 -11.93 -5.99 -10.67
N ALA A 33 -12.15 -4.68 -10.48
CA ALA A 33 -11.10 -3.68 -10.60
C ALA A 33 -9.98 -3.91 -9.56
N HIS A 34 -10.33 -4.22 -8.32
CA HIS A 34 -9.36 -4.52 -7.26
C HIS A 34 -8.54 -5.78 -7.59
N ILE A 35 -9.17 -6.86 -8.03
CA ILE A 35 -8.47 -8.08 -8.46
C ILE A 35 -7.55 -7.80 -9.66
N THR A 36 -8.01 -7.01 -10.63
CA THR A 36 -7.21 -6.63 -11.79
C THR A 36 -5.98 -5.84 -11.38
N MET A 37 -6.12 -4.93 -10.41
CA MET A 37 -5.00 -4.19 -9.84
C MET A 37 -3.99 -5.14 -9.17
N MET A 38 -4.46 -6.07 -8.34
CA MET A 38 -3.59 -7.05 -7.69
C MET A 38 -2.82 -7.91 -8.72
N ARG A 39 -3.46 -8.32 -9.82
CA ARG A 39 -2.78 -9.05 -10.92
C ARG A 39 -1.68 -8.22 -11.59
N THR A 40 -1.87 -6.92 -11.67
CA THR A 40 -0.85 -6.02 -12.21
C THR A 40 0.34 -5.89 -11.27
N LEU A 41 0.09 -5.87 -9.96
CA LEU A 41 1.13 -5.74 -8.94
C LEU A 41 1.90 -7.05 -8.71
N LEU A 42 1.24 -8.21 -8.90
CA LEU A 42 1.86 -9.53 -8.75
C LEU A 42 1.65 -10.34 -10.04
N PRO A 43 2.48 -10.14 -11.06
CA PRO A 43 2.36 -10.83 -12.35
C PRO A 43 2.44 -12.35 -12.20
N GLY A 44 1.59 -13.05 -12.98
CA GLY A 44 1.51 -14.51 -12.97
C GLY A 44 0.64 -15.08 -11.85
N SER A 45 -0.01 -14.27 -11.05
CA SER A 45 -1.05 -14.66 -10.09
C SER A 45 -2.43 -14.28 -10.61
N GLU A 46 -3.32 -15.24 -10.70
CA GLU A 46 -4.70 -15.05 -11.19
C GLU A 46 -5.72 -14.97 -10.06
N ASN A 47 -5.49 -15.70 -8.98
CA ASN A 47 -6.39 -15.80 -7.84
C ASN A 47 -5.71 -15.27 -6.59
N PHE A 48 -6.51 -14.58 -5.77
CA PHE A 48 -6.03 -14.01 -4.51
C PHE A 48 -6.94 -14.45 -3.37
N THR A 49 -6.32 -14.90 -2.28
CA THR A 49 -7.02 -15.29 -1.07
C THR A 49 -6.62 -14.35 0.05
N LEU A 50 -7.61 -13.74 0.70
CA LEU A 50 -7.36 -12.91 1.88
C LEU A 50 -6.85 -13.81 3.02
N GLU A 51 -5.64 -13.54 3.51
CA GLU A 51 -5.10 -14.19 4.71
C GLU A 51 -5.36 -13.31 5.94
N PRO A 52 -5.78 -13.91 7.05
CA PRO A 52 -5.94 -13.17 8.29
C PRO A 52 -4.56 -12.73 8.79
N TYR A 53 -4.35 -11.42 8.89
CA TYR A 53 -3.14 -10.85 9.46
C TYR A 53 -3.34 -10.62 10.96
N SER A 54 -2.47 -11.21 11.77
CA SER A 54 -2.44 -11.07 13.24
C SER A 54 -1.04 -10.69 13.74
N GLY A 55 -0.20 -10.16 12.83
CA GLY A 55 1.15 -9.71 13.18
C GLY A 55 1.16 -8.38 13.95
N GLU A 56 2.32 -8.00 14.43
CA GLU A 56 2.52 -6.81 15.26
C GLU A 56 2.77 -5.53 14.45
N ASP A 57 3.04 -5.63 13.15
CA ASP A 57 3.30 -4.45 12.31
C ASP A 57 1.99 -3.69 12.04
N ALA A 58 1.85 -2.54 12.69
CA ALA A 58 0.68 -1.68 12.54
C ALA A 58 0.53 -1.06 11.13
N ASN A 59 1.57 -1.12 10.30
CA ASN A 59 1.49 -0.62 8.92
C ASN A 59 0.79 -1.62 7.98
N ILE A 60 0.63 -2.89 8.34
CA ILE A 60 -0.03 -3.88 7.52
C ILE A 60 -1.53 -3.92 7.84
N ARG A 61 -2.37 -3.63 6.85
CA ARG A 61 -3.82 -3.64 6.98
C ARG A 61 -4.44 -4.96 6.51
N SER A 62 -4.02 -5.46 5.36
CA SER A 62 -4.50 -6.73 4.81
C SER A 62 -3.45 -7.41 3.96
N VAL A 63 -3.55 -8.73 3.85
CA VAL A 63 -2.63 -9.56 3.09
C VAL A 63 -3.43 -10.45 2.15
N HIS A 64 -3.14 -10.37 0.87
CA HIS A 64 -3.75 -11.20 -0.16
C HIS A 64 -2.69 -12.11 -0.76
N LYS A 65 -2.83 -13.41 -0.55
CA LYS A 65 -1.93 -14.42 -1.10
C LYS A 65 -2.33 -14.77 -2.51
N GLY A 66 -1.38 -14.66 -3.43
CA GLY A 66 -1.45 -15.17 -4.80
C GLY A 66 -0.60 -16.41 -5.00
N GLU A 67 -0.51 -16.91 -6.24
CA GLU A 67 0.29 -18.09 -6.58
C GLU A 67 1.80 -17.79 -6.48
N ASN A 68 2.23 -16.58 -6.85
CA ASN A 68 3.64 -16.19 -6.96
C ASN A 68 4.12 -15.27 -5.83
N GLY A 69 3.33 -15.06 -4.79
CA GLY A 69 3.67 -14.17 -3.70
C GLY A 69 2.44 -13.57 -3.04
N PHE A 70 2.55 -12.33 -2.62
CA PHE A 70 1.54 -11.62 -1.84
C PHE A 70 1.28 -10.23 -2.40
N VAL A 71 0.05 -9.76 -2.26
CA VAL A 71 -0.29 -8.34 -2.40
C VAL A 71 -0.70 -7.85 -1.01
N ILE A 72 0.05 -6.90 -0.49
CA ILE A 72 -0.07 -6.43 0.89
C ILE A 72 -0.60 -5.00 0.85
N GLU A 73 -1.71 -4.76 1.53
CA GLU A 73 -2.23 -3.43 1.78
C GLU A 73 -1.54 -2.86 3.02
N THR A 74 -0.80 -1.79 2.82
CA THR A 74 -0.10 -1.08 3.88
C THR A 74 -0.71 0.29 4.11
N VAL A 75 -0.61 0.77 5.34
CA VAL A 75 -1.10 2.08 5.75
C VAL A 75 -0.06 2.75 6.63
N THR A 76 0.16 4.03 6.40
CA THR A 76 1.06 4.84 7.25
C THR A 76 0.63 6.29 7.22
N TYR A 77 1.27 7.12 8.02
CA TYR A 77 1.03 8.56 8.01
C TYR A 77 2.18 9.28 7.30
N GLY A 78 1.81 10.05 6.27
CA GLY A 78 2.70 10.99 5.59
C GLY A 78 2.75 12.35 6.30
N TYR A 79 2.98 13.41 5.51
CA TYR A 79 3.05 14.78 6.06
C TYR A 79 1.68 15.33 6.45
N ALA A 80 0.65 15.13 5.64
CA ALA A 80 -0.67 15.75 5.84
C ALA A 80 -1.77 14.72 6.20
N GLY A 81 -1.55 13.43 5.97
CA GLY A 81 -2.58 12.43 6.24
C GLY A 81 -2.14 11.00 6.04
N GLU A 82 -3.13 10.12 6.07
CA GLU A 82 -2.95 8.69 5.86
C GLU A 82 -2.62 8.38 4.40
N ILE A 83 -1.66 7.49 4.20
CA ILE A 83 -1.27 6.96 2.90
C ILE A 83 -1.57 5.47 2.92
N THR A 84 -2.40 5.01 1.99
CA THR A 84 -2.68 3.59 1.78
C THR A 84 -2.05 3.13 0.48
N MET A 85 -1.30 2.04 0.53
CA MET A 85 -0.63 1.47 -0.63
C MET A 85 -0.97 -0.01 -0.79
N LEU A 86 -1.03 -0.48 -2.05
CA LEU A 86 -0.94 -1.90 -2.38
C LEU A 86 0.45 -2.19 -2.92
N ILE A 87 1.08 -3.21 -2.37
CA ILE A 87 2.45 -3.59 -2.69
C ILE A 87 2.47 -5.08 -3.03
N GLY A 88 2.86 -5.42 -4.26
CA GLY A 88 3.11 -6.77 -4.69
C GLY A 88 4.51 -7.22 -4.27
N VAL A 89 4.61 -8.37 -3.63
CA VAL A 89 5.87 -8.96 -3.16
C VAL A 89 5.92 -10.40 -3.60
N SER A 90 6.98 -10.81 -4.28
CA SER A 90 7.18 -12.20 -4.69
C SER A 90 7.43 -13.11 -3.48
N ASN A 91 7.37 -14.44 -3.69
CA ASN A 91 7.69 -15.41 -2.64
C ASN A 91 9.13 -15.29 -2.11
N GLU A 92 10.03 -14.69 -2.89
CA GLU A 92 11.43 -14.43 -2.52
C GLU A 92 11.60 -13.08 -1.79
N GLY A 93 10.51 -12.35 -1.53
CA GLY A 93 10.57 -11.04 -0.86
C GLY A 93 10.83 -9.85 -1.78
N ARG A 94 10.85 -10.03 -3.12
CA ARG A 94 11.09 -8.93 -4.07
C ARG A 94 9.84 -8.13 -4.34
N ILE A 95 9.97 -6.82 -4.37
CA ILE A 95 8.88 -5.91 -4.75
C ILE A 95 8.61 -6.04 -6.25
N THR A 96 7.44 -6.52 -6.61
CA THR A 96 7.03 -6.72 -8.00
C THR A 96 6.22 -5.56 -8.58
N GLY A 97 5.58 -4.81 -7.71
CA GLY A 97 4.79 -3.63 -8.08
C GLY A 97 4.27 -2.91 -6.86
N LEU A 98 3.98 -1.63 -7.01
CA LEU A 98 3.38 -0.84 -5.94
C LEU A 98 2.47 0.24 -6.51
N VAL A 99 1.41 0.55 -5.79
CA VAL A 99 0.47 1.61 -6.15
C VAL A 99 -0.10 2.26 -4.90
N VAL A 100 -0.24 3.58 -4.94
CA VAL A 100 -0.94 4.33 -3.91
C VAL A 100 -2.43 4.30 -4.21
N GLN A 101 -3.25 3.84 -3.25
CA GLN A 101 -4.70 3.71 -3.41
C GLN A 101 -5.46 4.96 -2.97
N ASP A 102 -5.07 5.53 -1.85
CA ASP A 102 -5.74 6.69 -1.28
C ASP A 102 -4.74 7.75 -0.82
N LEU A 103 -5.12 9.00 -1.06
CA LEU A 103 -4.34 10.19 -0.85
C LEU A 103 -5.12 11.15 0.04
N SER A 104 -4.90 11.10 1.33
CA SER A 104 -5.32 12.17 2.23
C SER A 104 -4.26 13.27 2.37
N GLU A 105 -3.32 13.33 1.40
CA GLU A 105 -2.26 14.34 1.39
C GLU A 105 -2.74 15.68 0.81
N THR A 106 -2.21 16.76 1.35
CA THR A 106 -2.47 18.12 0.85
C THR A 106 -1.93 18.26 -0.57
N PHE A 107 -2.68 18.91 -1.44
CA PHE A 107 -2.22 19.30 -2.77
C PHE A 107 -0.87 20.01 -2.67
N GLY A 108 0.19 19.41 -3.23
CA GLY A 108 1.53 19.93 -3.18
C GLY A 108 2.59 18.85 -3.40
N LEU A 109 3.76 19.07 -2.81
CA LEU A 109 4.93 18.21 -3.00
C LEU A 109 4.72 16.77 -2.49
N GLY A 110 3.93 16.56 -1.43
CA GLY A 110 3.60 15.22 -0.92
C GLY A 110 2.77 14.40 -1.90
N ALA A 111 1.72 14.98 -2.48
CA ALA A 111 0.90 14.31 -3.50
C ALA A 111 1.71 14.01 -4.77
N GLN A 112 2.69 14.84 -5.13
CA GLN A 112 3.58 14.60 -6.24
C GLN A 112 4.47 13.37 -5.99
N ALA A 113 4.99 13.21 -4.77
CA ALA A 113 5.80 12.03 -4.39
C ALA A 113 5.04 10.72 -4.61
N LEU A 114 3.75 10.70 -4.33
CA LEU A 114 2.90 9.52 -4.41
C LEU A 114 2.54 9.15 -5.86
N THR A 115 2.73 10.05 -6.80
CA THR A 115 2.47 9.85 -8.24
C THR A 115 3.74 9.86 -9.09
N ASP A 116 4.89 10.12 -8.50
CA ASP A 116 6.16 10.16 -9.21
C ASP A 116 6.64 8.74 -9.54
N HIS A 117 6.48 8.35 -10.81
CA HIS A 117 6.89 7.04 -11.30
C HIS A 117 8.39 6.81 -11.19
N VAL A 118 9.22 7.85 -11.26
CA VAL A 118 10.67 7.72 -11.13
C VAL A 118 11.01 7.34 -9.70
N PHE A 119 10.43 8.03 -8.72
CA PHE A 119 10.59 7.71 -7.31
C PHE A 119 10.07 6.29 -6.98
N LEU A 120 8.84 5.98 -7.37
CA LEU A 120 8.24 4.68 -7.08
C LEU A 120 8.98 3.52 -7.76
N SER A 121 9.55 3.73 -8.95
CA SER A 121 10.29 2.68 -9.66
C SER A 121 11.58 2.25 -8.97
N GLN A 122 12.15 3.07 -8.09
CA GLN A 122 13.36 2.73 -7.32
C GLN A 122 13.15 1.53 -6.40
N PHE A 123 11.92 1.27 -5.98
CA PHE A 123 11.59 0.13 -5.11
C PHE A 123 11.43 -1.19 -5.87
N LEU A 124 11.24 -1.16 -7.18
CA LEU A 124 11.00 -2.37 -7.96
C LEU A 124 12.23 -3.28 -7.97
N ASN A 125 12.01 -4.59 -7.76
CA ASN A 125 13.01 -5.63 -7.64
C ASN A 125 13.95 -5.51 -6.41
N THR A 126 13.65 -4.63 -5.45
CA THR A 126 14.33 -4.61 -4.17
C THR A 126 13.75 -5.67 -3.23
N GLU A 127 14.52 -6.12 -2.24
CA GLU A 127 14.12 -7.12 -1.25
C GLU A 127 13.71 -6.48 0.10
N GLY A 128 13.33 -5.23 0.09
CA GLY A 128 13.13 -4.43 1.31
C GLY A 128 14.45 -3.83 1.79
N GLY A 129 14.48 -3.35 3.05
CA GLY A 129 15.67 -2.68 3.59
C GLY A 129 15.97 -1.35 2.89
N ALA A 130 14.99 -0.77 2.20
CA ALA A 130 15.15 0.52 1.55
C ALA A 130 15.34 1.63 2.60
N ALA A 131 16.29 2.52 2.36
CA ALA A 131 16.53 3.69 3.18
C ALA A 131 16.57 4.95 2.31
N ILE A 132 16.14 6.09 2.87
CA ILE A 132 16.32 7.36 2.20
C ILE A 132 17.81 7.74 2.32
N GLY A 133 18.48 7.89 1.19
CA GLY A 133 19.86 8.33 1.12
C GLY A 133 20.11 9.14 -0.13
N THR A 134 21.17 9.94 -0.11
CA THR A 134 21.70 10.55 -1.31
C THR A 134 22.86 9.71 -1.83
N ALA A 135 23.05 9.68 -3.14
CA ALA A 135 24.15 8.95 -3.80
C ALA A 135 25.56 9.34 -3.27
N ASP A 136 25.67 10.42 -2.50
CA ASP A 136 26.91 10.93 -1.90
C ASP A 136 27.18 10.40 -0.48
N GLY A 137 26.41 9.42 0.00
CA GLY A 137 26.71 8.66 1.22
C GLY A 137 26.35 9.33 2.54
N GLU A 138 25.64 10.46 2.54
CA GLU A 138 24.97 10.96 3.73
C GLU A 138 23.58 10.28 3.85
N ALA A 139 23.57 9.08 4.38
CA ALA A 139 22.35 8.51 4.91
C ALA A 139 21.89 9.41 6.05
N ASP A 140 20.73 10.06 5.89
CA ASP A 140 20.07 10.71 7.00
C ASP A 140 19.83 9.61 8.04
N ALA A 141 20.61 9.61 9.11
CA ALA A 141 20.55 8.65 10.20
C ALA A 141 19.26 8.87 11.01
N PHE A 142 18.13 8.62 10.38
CA PHE A 142 16.86 8.38 11.04
C PHE A 142 16.62 6.87 11.25
N SER A 143 17.64 6.07 11.05
CA SER A 143 17.72 4.74 11.62
C SER A 143 18.05 4.91 13.10
N GLY A 144 17.11 4.66 13.98
CA GLY A 144 17.36 4.49 15.41
C GLY A 144 18.12 3.19 15.73
N ALA A 145 18.71 2.57 14.73
CA ALA A 145 19.63 1.45 14.88
C ALA A 145 21.00 2.01 15.25
N THR A 146 21.39 1.81 16.49
CA THR A 146 22.76 1.84 16.94
C THR A 146 23.54 0.91 16.01
N ALA A 147 24.41 1.47 15.16
CA ALA A 147 25.26 0.71 14.29
C ALA A 147 26.14 -0.23 15.14
N THR A 148 25.69 -1.44 15.30
CA THR A 148 26.57 -2.56 15.63
C THR A 148 26.96 -3.12 14.27
N GLU A 149 28.22 -2.87 13.93
CA GLU A 149 28.86 -3.39 12.72
C GLU A 149 28.68 -4.91 12.65
N THR A 150 27.70 -5.34 11.86
CA THR A 150 27.65 -6.71 11.34
C THR A 150 27.29 -6.56 9.87
N GLU A 151 28.33 -6.60 9.05
CA GLU A 151 28.25 -6.62 7.60
C GLU A 151 27.33 -7.76 7.16
N THR A 152 26.23 -7.47 6.51
CA THR A 152 25.59 -8.14 5.39
C THR A 152 24.13 -7.71 5.25
N GLU A 153 23.88 -6.46 4.96
CA GLU A 153 22.56 -6.09 4.42
C GLU A 153 22.78 -5.12 3.26
N THR A 154 22.31 -5.54 2.09
CA THR A 154 22.31 -4.74 0.89
C THR A 154 21.28 -3.64 1.06
N SER A 155 21.61 -2.59 1.78
CA SER A 155 20.76 -1.42 1.92
C SER A 155 20.56 -0.78 0.56
N VAL A 156 19.34 -0.77 0.07
CA VAL A 156 18.98 -0.07 -1.15
C VAL A 156 18.68 1.38 -0.79
N TYR A 157 19.50 2.29 -1.28
CA TYR A 157 19.27 3.72 -1.08
C TYR A 157 18.30 4.25 -2.13
N VAL A 158 17.31 5.01 -1.66
CA VAL A 158 16.27 5.62 -2.48
C VAL A 158 16.36 7.13 -2.35
N ASP A 159 16.41 7.81 -3.48
CA ASP A 159 16.44 9.27 -3.50
C ASP A 159 15.07 9.84 -3.12
N ALA A 160 15.04 10.63 -2.05
CA ALA A 160 13.81 11.29 -1.63
C ALA A 160 13.42 12.42 -2.59
N ILE A 161 12.13 12.66 -2.72
CA ILE A 161 11.64 13.83 -3.46
C ILE A 161 11.89 15.09 -2.66
N SER A 162 12.55 16.07 -3.27
CA SER A 162 12.83 17.36 -2.66
C SER A 162 11.56 18.04 -2.16
N GLY A 163 11.54 18.40 -0.89
CA GLY A 163 10.38 19.01 -0.23
C GLY A 163 9.29 18.04 0.21
N ALA A 164 9.43 16.72 -0.09
CA ALA A 164 8.49 15.67 0.31
C ALA A 164 9.16 14.56 1.13
N THR A 165 10.20 14.86 1.87
CA THR A 165 11.00 13.88 2.63
C THR A 165 10.16 13.06 3.61
N VAL A 166 9.19 13.69 4.30
CA VAL A 166 8.31 12.98 5.26
C VAL A 166 7.44 11.96 4.54
N THR A 167 6.84 12.33 3.42
CA THR A 167 6.03 11.44 2.58
C THR A 167 6.89 10.34 1.94
N SER A 168 8.10 10.66 1.47
CA SER A 168 9.05 9.67 0.94
C SER A 168 9.44 8.63 2.00
N LYS A 169 9.74 9.06 3.22
CA LYS A 169 10.02 8.16 4.37
C LYS A 169 8.80 7.29 4.72
N ALA A 170 7.59 7.82 4.60
CA ALA A 170 6.36 7.06 4.82
C ALA A 170 6.20 5.93 3.78
N ILE A 171 6.48 6.21 2.51
CA ILE A 171 6.45 5.20 1.45
C ILE A 171 7.50 4.11 1.70
N VAL A 172 8.72 4.48 2.08
CA VAL A 172 9.78 3.53 2.46
C VAL A 172 9.31 2.59 3.56
N ARG A 173 8.66 3.11 4.62
CA ARG A 173 8.11 2.26 5.69
C ARG A 173 7.10 1.26 5.16
N CYS A 174 6.15 1.68 4.31
CA CYS A 174 5.18 0.77 3.70
C CYS A 174 5.86 -0.36 2.92
N VAL A 175 6.86 -0.03 2.10
CA VAL A 175 7.58 -1.01 1.29
C VAL A 175 8.36 -1.99 2.17
N ASN A 176 9.06 -1.49 3.19
CA ASN A 176 9.81 -2.33 4.11
C ASN A 176 8.90 -3.25 4.93
N SER A 177 7.76 -2.75 5.42
CA SER A 177 6.75 -3.58 6.11
C SER A 177 6.23 -4.71 5.22
N ALA A 178 5.96 -4.41 3.93
CA ALA A 178 5.48 -5.42 3.00
C ALA A 178 6.55 -6.49 2.70
N ALA A 179 7.80 -6.10 2.47
CA ALA A 179 8.89 -7.02 2.25
C ALA A 179 9.19 -7.87 3.49
N ALA A 180 9.23 -7.25 4.66
CA ALA A 180 9.47 -7.91 5.94
C ALA A 180 8.42 -8.98 6.26
N TYR A 181 7.16 -8.76 5.90
CA TYR A 181 6.12 -9.77 6.03
C TYR A 181 6.47 -11.08 5.32
N VAL A 182 7.02 -10.98 4.11
CA VAL A 182 7.35 -12.17 3.30
C VAL A 182 8.68 -12.80 3.72
N THR A 183 9.68 -11.99 4.02
CA THR A 183 11.01 -12.46 4.40
C THR A 183 11.11 -12.91 5.86
N GLY A 184 10.12 -12.59 6.69
CA GLY A 184 10.15 -12.84 8.13
C GLY A 184 11.14 -11.94 8.89
N ALA A 185 11.65 -10.89 8.26
CA ALA A 185 12.47 -9.89 8.93
C ALA A 185 11.57 -9.03 9.82
N ASP A 186 11.95 -8.84 11.08
CA ASP A 186 11.18 -8.01 12.03
C ASP A 186 11.22 -6.53 11.62
N ALA A 187 10.23 -6.07 10.87
CA ALA A 187 10.01 -4.65 10.63
C ALA A 187 9.59 -3.90 11.91
N ALA A 188 9.16 -4.63 12.92
CA ALA A 188 8.66 -4.08 14.18
C ALA A 188 9.74 -3.43 15.05
N SER A 189 11.02 -3.74 14.84
CA SER A 189 12.09 -3.20 15.70
C SER A 189 12.35 -1.70 15.51
N GLU A 190 11.88 -1.11 14.42
CA GLU A 190 12.08 0.32 14.13
C GLU A 190 10.87 1.22 14.44
N ALA A 191 9.67 0.63 14.64
CA ALA A 191 8.44 1.40 14.87
C ALA A 191 8.21 1.83 16.32
N THR A 192 8.97 1.31 17.30
CA THR A 192 8.69 1.49 18.73
C THR A 192 9.47 2.61 19.42
N SER A 193 10.21 3.44 18.71
CA SER A 193 11.02 4.50 19.31
C SER A 193 10.38 5.90 19.35
N TRP A 194 9.06 5.99 19.41
CA TRP A 194 8.35 7.25 19.67
C TRP A 194 7.59 7.16 21.01
N GLY A 195 8.31 7.00 22.09
CA GLY A 195 7.72 6.97 23.42
C GLY A 195 8.62 7.63 24.42
N GLY A 196 8.38 8.89 24.76
CA GLY A 196 9.05 9.55 25.83
C GLY A 196 8.81 11.02 25.81
#